data_a60f50feb4c449b8e3c916034c08f597
#
_entry.id   a60f50feb4c449b8e3c916034c08f597
#
_cell.length_a   1.000
_cell.length_b   1.000
_cell.length_c   1.000
_cell.angle_alpha   90.00
_cell.angle_beta   90.00
_cell.angle_gamma   90.00
#
_symmetry.space_group_name_H-M   'P 1'
#
loop_
_entity.id
_entity.type
_entity.pdbx_description
1 polymer ?
#
loop_
_entity_poly.entity_id
_entity_poly.type
_entity_poly.pdbx_seq_one_letter_code
_entity_poly.pdbx_strand_id
1 'polypeptide(L)'
;MTAFSFHDDEVLVTTSHSVPGRDVEEHLGVVVADVTPGRNIGKDIAGSLRDIVGGRSKSWENTLEENQRTALQELVDEARARGANAVVALDLEDEALGGQGGMINIKAAGTAVRLS
;
A
#
# COMPACT_ATOMS: atom_id res chain seq x y z
N MET A 1 16.85 10.56 -6.43
CA MET A 1 15.88 9.59 -5.98
C MET A 1 14.76 10.26 -5.22
N THR A 2 13.55 9.92 -5.58
CA THR A 2 12.40 10.54 -4.98
C THR A 2 11.92 9.71 -3.80
N ALA A 3 11.69 10.34 -2.68
CA ALA A 3 11.18 9.62 -1.53
C ALA A 3 9.73 9.26 -1.75
N PHE A 4 9.40 8.01 -1.47
CA PHE A 4 8.03 7.57 -1.50
C PHE A 4 7.38 7.97 -0.18
N SER A 5 6.23 8.60 -0.23
CA SER A 5 5.54 8.93 0.99
C SER A 5 4.07 8.61 0.85
N PHE A 6 3.49 8.18 1.94
CA PHE A 6 2.09 7.84 2.03
C PHE A 6 1.53 8.42 3.31
N HIS A 7 0.36 8.98 3.21
CA HIS A 7 -0.27 9.63 4.35
C HIS A 7 -1.76 9.42 4.30
N ASP A 8 -2.34 9.11 5.45
CA ASP A 8 -3.78 9.01 5.59
C ASP A 8 -4.17 9.84 6.80
N ASP A 9 -5.29 10.56 6.71
CA ASP A 9 -5.65 11.50 7.75
C ASP A 9 -6.10 10.83 9.04
N GLU A 10 -6.59 9.62 8.96
CA GLU A 10 -7.18 8.94 10.11
C GLU A 10 -6.36 7.81 10.65
N VAL A 11 -5.52 7.22 9.84
CA VAL A 11 -4.74 6.05 10.23
C VAL A 11 -3.27 6.34 9.99
N LEU A 12 -2.52 6.37 11.07
CA LEU A 12 -1.07 6.57 10.95
C LEU A 12 -0.43 5.27 10.50
N VAL A 13 0.50 5.36 9.56
CA VAL A 13 1.17 4.18 9.03
C VAL A 13 2.66 4.35 9.26
N THR A 14 3.29 3.36 9.86
CA THR A 14 4.71 3.43 10.13
C THR A 14 5.34 2.05 10.06
N THR A 15 6.61 2.01 9.65
CA THR A 15 7.36 0.77 9.68
C THR A 15 7.94 0.51 11.08
N SER A 16 7.92 1.49 11.96
CA SER A 16 8.36 1.30 13.33
C SER A 16 7.37 0.45 14.09
N HIS A 17 7.84 -0.20 15.15
CA HIS A 17 6.98 -1.01 15.99
C HIS A 17 6.21 -0.17 16.99
N SER A 18 6.61 1.06 17.19
CA SER A 18 5.97 1.93 18.15
C SER A 18 5.97 3.35 17.64
N VAL A 19 5.14 4.18 18.25
CA VAL A 19 5.04 5.59 17.89
C VAL A 19 5.39 6.38 19.14
N PRO A 20 6.41 7.25 19.09
CA PRO A 20 6.83 8.00 20.27
C PRO A 20 5.67 8.81 20.84
N GLY A 21 5.56 8.76 22.15
CA GLY A 21 4.54 9.53 22.86
C GLY A 21 3.16 8.94 22.81
N ARG A 22 2.99 7.77 22.21
CA ARG A 22 1.67 7.14 22.12
C ARG A 22 1.78 5.68 22.48
N ASP A 23 0.83 5.20 23.21
CA ASP A 23 0.82 3.81 23.66
C ASP A 23 -0.20 3.01 22.90
N VAL A 24 0.12 1.73 22.71
CA VAL A 24 -0.83 0.81 22.06
C VAL A 24 -1.85 0.42 23.12
N GLU A 25 -3.08 0.78 22.89
CA GLU A 25 -4.16 0.42 23.78
C GLU A 25 -4.80 -0.90 23.39
N GLU A 26 -4.77 -1.20 22.12
CA GLU A 26 -5.45 -2.40 21.64
C GLU A 26 -4.79 -2.88 20.36
N HIS A 27 -4.53 -4.17 20.29
CA HIS A 27 -4.07 -4.80 19.06
C HIS A 27 -5.29 -5.32 18.31
N LEU A 28 -5.42 -4.92 17.06
CA LEU A 28 -6.59 -5.27 16.28
C LEU A 28 -6.27 -6.28 15.19
N GLY A 29 -5.05 -6.80 15.22
CA GLY A 29 -4.70 -7.90 14.36
C GLY A 29 -3.86 -7.51 13.16
N VAL A 30 -3.46 -8.51 12.42
CA VAL A 30 -2.65 -8.33 11.24
C VAL A 30 -3.55 -7.91 10.08
N VAL A 31 -3.11 -6.90 9.35
CA VAL A 31 -3.79 -6.49 8.13
C VAL A 31 -2.85 -6.71 6.96
N VAL A 32 -3.40 -7.12 5.84
CA VAL A 32 -2.62 -7.49 4.66
C VAL A 32 -3.31 -6.94 3.43
N ALA A 33 -2.51 -6.49 2.49
CA ALA A 33 -3.00 -6.10 1.19
C ALA A 33 -2.10 -6.72 0.13
N ASP A 34 -2.69 -7.13 -0.96
CA ASP A 34 -1.97 -7.82 -2.02
C ASP A 34 -2.50 -7.31 -3.34
N VAL A 35 -1.67 -6.56 -4.06
CA VAL A 35 -2.06 -5.95 -5.31
C VAL A 35 -1.26 -6.55 -6.44
N THR A 36 -1.94 -7.20 -7.37
CA THR A 36 -1.30 -7.76 -8.54
C THR A 36 -1.81 -7.01 -9.76
N PRO A 37 -0.94 -6.30 -10.45
CA PRO A 37 -1.38 -5.61 -11.65
C PRO A 37 -1.96 -6.63 -12.62
N GLY A 38 -3.04 -6.26 -13.22
CA GLY A 38 -3.69 -7.17 -14.13
C GLY A 38 -4.87 -7.88 -13.51
N ARG A 39 -4.94 -7.89 -12.18
CA ARG A 39 -6.07 -8.51 -11.54
C ARG A 39 -7.08 -7.49 -11.07
N ASN A 40 -6.59 -6.39 -10.58
CA ASN A 40 -7.47 -5.37 -10.05
C ASN A 40 -7.78 -4.31 -11.04
N ILE A 41 -7.58 -4.59 -12.29
CA ILE A 41 -7.63 -3.54 -13.23
C ILE A 41 -8.96 -3.39 -13.92
N GLY A 42 -9.90 -4.17 -13.54
CA GLY A 42 -11.16 -4.13 -14.24
C GLY A 42 -11.73 -2.74 -14.33
N LYS A 43 -11.67 -2.01 -13.26
CA LYS A 43 -12.31 -0.72 -13.22
C LYS A 43 -11.43 0.44 -13.56
N ASP A 44 -10.24 0.41 -13.06
CA ASP A 44 -9.39 1.58 -13.16
C ASP A 44 -8.56 1.63 -14.39
N ILE A 45 -8.46 0.53 -15.05
CA ILE A 45 -7.58 0.42 -16.16
C ILE A 45 -7.92 1.33 -17.30
N ALA A 46 -9.19 1.51 -17.54
CA ALA A 46 -9.58 2.33 -18.68
C ALA A 46 -8.99 3.73 -18.57
N GLY A 47 -9.00 4.28 -17.38
CA GLY A 47 -8.42 5.58 -17.20
C GLY A 47 -6.92 5.56 -17.23
N SER A 48 -6.34 4.56 -16.62
CA SER A 48 -4.89 4.47 -16.55
C SER A 48 -4.25 4.24 -17.89
N LEU A 49 -4.89 3.47 -18.71
CA LEU A 49 -4.31 3.16 -20.00
C LEU A 49 -4.14 4.40 -20.86
N ARG A 50 -5.03 5.33 -20.73
CA ARG A 50 -4.89 6.54 -21.50
C ARG A 50 -3.68 7.32 -21.11
N ASP A 51 -3.42 7.35 -19.83
CA ASP A 51 -2.27 8.08 -19.34
C ASP A 51 -0.97 7.42 -19.72
N ILE A 52 -1.00 6.12 -19.82
CA ILE A 52 0.21 5.38 -20.12
C ILE A 52 0.65 5.54 -21.56
N VAL A 53 -0.29 5.77 -22.42
CA VAL A 53 0.03 5.78 -23.83
C VAL A 53 1.13 6.74 -24.19
N GLY A 54 1.24 7.81 -23.52
CA GLY A 54 2.21 8.81 -23.90
C GLY A 54 3.54 8.75 -23.20
N GLY A 55 3.71 7.97 -22.18
CA GLY A 55 4.94 8.07 -21.44
C GLY A 55 5.48 6.78 -20.92
N ARG A 56 5.94 5.99 -21.78
CA ARG A 56 6.26 4.62 -21.45
C ARG A 56 7.24 4.38 -20.34
N SER A 57 8.41 4.96 -20.40
CA SER A 57 9.37 4.65 -19.37
C SER A 57 8.98 5.24 -18.04
N LYS A 58 8.39 6.41 -18.08
CA LYS A 58 7.92 6.99 -16.85
C LYS A 58 6.74 6.23 -16.29
N SER A 59 5.93 5.66 -17.15
CA SER A 59 4.78 4.91 -16.73
C SER A 59 5.15 3.71 -15.89
N TRP A 60 6.29 3.13 -16.17
CA TRP A 60 6.70 1.96 -15.41
C TRP A 60 6.91 2.31 -13.94
N GLU A 61 7.66 3.37 -13.67
CA GLU A 61 7.91 3.80 -12.32
C GLU A 61 6.64 4.29 -11.65
N ASN A 62 5.83 5.05 -12.39
CA ASN A 62 4.60 5.57 -11.84
C ASN A 62 3.64 4.44 -11.51
N THR A 63 3.62 3.42 -12.33
CA THR A 63 2.74 2.29 -12.09
C THR A 63 3.14 1.54 -10.84
N LEU A 64 4.44 1.34 -10.65
CA LEU A 64 4.91 0.70 -9.44
C LEU A 64 4.50 1.48 -8.21
N GLU A 65 4.75 2.77 -8.24
CA GLU A 65 4.41 3.61 -7.10
C GLU A 65 2.91 3.66 -6.87
N GLU A 66 2.13 3.71 -7.92
CA GLU A 66 0.69 3.69 -7.80
C GLU A 66 0.19 2.40 -7.17
N ASN A 67 0.78 1.29 -7.56
CA ASN A 67 0.39 0.01 -6.99
C ASN A 67 0.77 -0.09 -5.53
N GLN A 68 1.90 0.51 -5.17
CA GLN A 68 2.28 0.56 -3.76
C GLN A 68 1.29 1.40 -2.97
N ARG A 69 0.87 2.53 -3.52
CA ARG A 69 -0.12 3.36 -2.84
C ARG A 69 -1.45 2.65 -2.73
N THR A 70 -1.82 1.91 -3.75
CA THR A 70 -3.07 1.16 -3.72
C THR A 70 -3.02 0.11 -2.62
N ALA A 71 -1.89 -0.59 -2.50
CA ALA A 71 -1.75 -1.59 -1.45
C ALA A 71 -1.84 -0.96 -0.07
N LEU A 72 -1.19 0.18 0.11
CA LEU A 72 -1.23 0.87 1.39
C LEU A 72 -2.63 1.38 1.70
N GLN A 73 -3.33 1.87 0.70
CA GLN A 73 -4.68 2.35 0.91
C GLN A 73 -5.62 1.22 1.28
N GLU A 74 -5.47 0.06 0.63
CA GLU A 74 -6.27 -1.10 0.99
C GLU A 74 -5.99 -1.54 2.41
N LEU A 75 -4.71 -1.52 2.78
CA LEU A 75 -4.31 -1.88 4.12
C LEU A 75 -4.92 -0.94 5.16
N VAL A 76 -4.88 0.35 4.88
CA VAL A 76 -5.43 1.36 5.77
C VAL A 76 -6.95 1.22 5.87
N ASP A 77 -7.60 0.95 4.76
CA ASP A 77 -9.05 0.77 4.77
C ASP A 77 -9.44 -0.43 5.62
N GLU A 78 -8.65 -1.50 5.54
CA GLU A 78 -8.90 -2.67 6.35
C GLU A 78 -8.69 -2.34 7.83
N ALA A 79 -7.63 -1.62 8.14
CA ALA A 79 -7.35 -1.23 9.52
C ALA A 79 -8.46 -0.35 10.06
N ARG A 80 -8.90 0.60 9.25
CA ARG A 80 -9.97 1.49 9.67
C ARG A 80 -11.26 0.72 9.94
N ALA A 81 -11.52 -0.29 9.12
CA ALA A 81 -12.72 -1.10 9.32
C ALA A 81 -12.68 -1.85 10.64
N ARG A 82 -11.49 -2.09 11.17
CA ARG A 82 -11.32 -2.76 12.45
C ARG A 82 -11.30 -1.79 13.62
N GLY A 83 -11.43 -0.51 13.37
CA GLY A 83 -11.39 0.49 14.42
C GLY A 83 -10.01 0.97 14.77
N ALA A 84 -9.04 0.66 13.96
CA ALA A 84 -7.67 1.07 14.23
C ALA A 84 -7.45 2.53 13.88
N ASN A 85 -6.50 3.17 14.58
CA ASN A 85 -6.04 4.49 14.19
C ASN A 85 -4.57 4.46 13.80
N ALA A 86 -3.98 3.27 13.72
CA ALA A 86 -2.60 3.16 13.26
C ALA A 86 -2.31 1.76 12.75
N VAL A 87 -1.35 1.69 11.85
CA VAL A 87 -0.75 0.43 11.42
C VAL A 87 0.74 0.55 11.71
N VAL A 88 1.24 -0.33 12.55
CA VAL A 88 2.65 -0.31 12.92
C VAL A 88 3.34 -1.54 12.32
N ALA A 89 4.66 -1.49 12.31
CA ALA A 89 5.50 -2.57 11.80
C ALA A 89 5.15 -2.92 10.36
N LEU A 90 4.90 -1.90 9.57
CA LEU A 90 4.56 -2.11 8.17
C LEU A 90 5.70 -2.75 7.40
N ASP A 91 5.36 -3.75 6.62
CA ASP A 91 6.28 -4.37 5.68
C ASP A 91 5.68 -4.24 4.29
N LEU A 92 6.43 -3.66 3.39
CA LEU A 92 5.98 -3.44 2.03
C LEU A 92 6.96 -4.14 1.10
N GLU A 93 6.47 -5.11 0.35
CA GLU A 93 7.31 -5.90 -0.52
C GLU A 93 6.80 -5.85 -1.93
N ASP A 94 7.70 -5.88 -2.88
CA ASP A 94 7.33 -6.06 -4.27
C ASP A 94 8.03 -7.31 -4.78
N GLU A 95 7.32 -8.08 -5.56
CA GLU A 95 7.82 -9.34 -6.04
C GLU A 95 7.59 -9.42 -7.53
N ALA A 96 8.65 -9.63 -8.28
CA ALA A 96 8.53 -9.80 -9.71
C ALA A 96 7.90 -11.15 -9.98
N LEU A 97 6.80 -11.13 -10.70
CA LEU A 97 6.17 -12.36 -11.11
C LEU A 97 6.83 -12.75 -12.41
N GLY A 98 7.65 -13.69 -12.39
CA GLY A 98 8.46 -14.08 -13.49
C GLY A 98 7.84 -13.90 -14.85
N GLY A 99 8.59 -14.11 -15.84
CA GLY A 99 8.14 -14.05 -17.19
C GLY A 99 8.35 -12.70 -17.78
N GLN A 100 7.75 -12.50 -18.90
CA GLN A 100 7.92 -11.32 -19.66
C GLN A 100 6.85 -10.34 -19.37
N GLY A 101 7.06 -9.14 -19.53
CA GLY A 101 6.08 -8.15 -19.25
C GLY A 101 6.25 -7.46 -17.93
N GLY A 102 7.14 -7.97 -17.12
CA GLY A 102 7.51 -7.25 -15.91
C GLY A 102 6.40 -7.01 -14.92
N MET A 103 5.55 -7.98 -14.71
CA MET A 103 4.51 -7.84 -13.70
C MET A 103 5.10 -7.89 -12.32
N ILE A 104 4.63 -7.04 -11.46
CA ILE A 104 5.11 -6.98 -10.09
C ILE A 104 3.93 -7.06 -9.16
N ASN A 105 4.04 -7.93 -8.18
CA ASN A 105 3.04 -8.08 -7.15
C ASN A 105 3.47 -7.27 -5.94
N ILE A 106 2.58 -6.48 -5.39
CA ILE A 106 2.87 -5.66 -4.22
C ILE A 106 2.14 -6.25 -3.04
N LYS A 107 2.87 -6.51 -1.98
CA LYS A 107 2.29 -7.02 -0.75
C LYS A 107 2.60 -6.05 0.39
N ALA A 108 1.60 -5.77 1.18
CA ALA A 108 1.77 -4.94 2.35
C ALA A 108 1.18 -5.66 3.54
N ALA A 109 1.87 -5.61 4.65
CA ALA A 109 1.38 -6.23 5.87
C ALA A 109 1.76 -5.37 7.05
N GLY A 110 0.96 -5.40 8.07
CA GLY A 110 1.26 -4.66 9.28
C GLY A 110 0.31 -5.06 10.39
N THR A 111 0.46 -4.41 11.52
CA THR A 111 -0.41 -4.68 12.66
C THR A 111 -1.31 -3.48 12.89
N ALA A 112 -2.59 -3.71 12.82
CA ALA A 112 -3.56 -2.66 13.12
C ALA A 112 -3.68 -2.51 14.63
N VAL A 113 -3.56 -1.28 15.11
CA VAL A 113 -3.60 -1.02 16.52
C VAL A 113 -4.42 0.24 16.79
N ARG A 114 -4.81 0.36 18.05
CA ARG A 114 -5.40 1.59 18.52
C ARG A 114 -4.42 2.23 19.47
N LEU A 115 -4.02 3.43 19.14
CA LEU A 115 -3.07 4.20 19.97
C LEU A 115 -3.83 5.21 20.80
N SER A 116 -3.26 5.51 21.95
CA SER A 116 -3.80 6.54 22.81
C SER A 116 -3.68 7.92 22.19
#